data_d0b0cc07f8d026a52006133d6ab1d07d
#
_entry.id   d0b0cc07f8d026a52006133d6ab1d07d
#
_cell.length_a   1.000
_cell.length_b   1.000
_cell.length_c   1.000
_cell.angle_alpha   90.00
_cell.angle_beta   90.00
_cell.angle_gamma   90.00
#
_symmetry.space_group_name_H-M   'P 1'
#
loop_
_entity.id
_entity.type
_entity.pdbx_description
1 polymer ?
#
loop_
_entity_poly.entity_id
_entity_poly.type
_entity_poly.pdbx_seq_one_letter_code
_entity_poly.pdbx_strand_id
1 'polypeptide(L)'
;DWQRIVSIRTSYDTGSTPAISYEYKTPNKDSDGKHQLWYAITNNKVTFDAEDDSIIQTVLQIDGLGRAVRTAKSGFVNGVDGWNASGAMEYDSKGRTIKEGMTEFIQGDIQTLLESVPIMTELFTSYEYDEKDRQVKTVLPDGSAQTNAFYIEENTLISKTTDPLGNVSVQETDSRGNIVRVARNDKAGKQLTEVTYRYNAMGEMLKAFNVKGHPITAE
;
A
#
# COMPACT_ATOMS: atom_id res chain seq x y z
N ASP A 1 4.30 5.09 -31.38
CA ASP A 1 4.85 3.87 -30.72
C ASP A 1 5.59 4.28 -29.47
N TRP A 2 4.92 4.09 -28.34
CA TRP A 2 5.42 4.46 -27.02
C TRP A 2 6.22 3.28 -26.45
N GLN A 3 7.28 2.81 -26.95
CA GLN A 3 8.21 1.77 -26.43
C GLN A 3 7.73 1.04 -25.15
N ARG A 4 6.45 0.60 -25.12
CA ARG A 4 5.86 -0.12 -24.00
C ARG A 4 5.98 -1.62 -24.23
N ILE A 5 6.25 -2.37 -23.17
CA ILE A 5 6.23 -3.83 -23.21
C ILE A 5 4.81 -4.28 -23.50
N VAL A 6 4.60 -5.07 -24.54
CA VAL A 6 3.29 -5.64 -24.91
C VAL A 6 3.16 -7.11 -24.54
N SER A 7 4.27 -7.83 -24.40
CA SER A 7 4.25 -9.23 -23.96
C SER A 7 5.61 -9.68 -23.42
N ILE A 8 5.57 -10.68 -22.57
CA ILE A 8 6.74 -11.40 -22.05
C ILE A 8 6.53 -12.87 -22.34
N ARG A 9 7.52 -13.51 -22.95
CA ARG A 9 7.58 -14.94 -23.20
C ARG A 9 8.68 -15.57 -22.38
N THR A 10 8.43 -16.76 -21.87
CA THR A 10 9.43 -17.59 -21.19
C THR A 10 9.83 -18.76 -22.10
N SER A 11 10.92 -19.46 -21.76
CA SER A 11 11.33 -20.68 -22.47
C SER A 11 10.34 -21.83 -22.34
N TYR A 12 9.39 -21.74 -21.42
CA TYR A 12 8.34 -22.74 -21.18
C TYR A 12 7.05 -22.45 -21.97
N ASP A 13 6.95 -21.30 -22.64
CA ASP A 13 5.77 -20.94 -23.44
C ASP A 13 5.78 -21.72 -24.76
N THR A 14 5.15 -22.88 -24.76
CA THR A 14 5.06 -23.77 -25.93
C THR A 14 3.94 -23.40 -26.90
N GLY A 15 2.99 -22.55 -26.48
CA GLY A 15 1.83 -22.11 -27.26
C GLY A 15 2.01 -20.74 -27.93
N SER A 16 0.95 -20.30 -28.61
CA SER A 16 0.87 -18.97 -29.24
C SER A 16 0.74 -17.84 -28.23
N THR A 17 0.16 -18.13 -27.07
CA THR A 17 -0.14 -17.16 -25.99
C THR A 17 1.09 -16.93 -25.12
N PRO A 18 1.54 -15.68 -24.93
CA PRO A 18 2.66 -15.36 -24.04
C PRO A 18 2.31 -15.58 -22.57
N ALA A 19 3.32 -15.83 -21.72
CA ALA A 19 3.15 -15.95 -20.26
C ALA A 19 2.46 -14.72 -19.67
N ILE A 20 2.83 -13.53 -20.16
CA ILE A 20 2.23 -12.25 -19.76
C ILE A 20 1.99 -11.42 -21.01
N SER A 21 0.81 -10.82 -21.14
CA SER A 21 0.54 -9.79 -22.13
C SER A 21 -0.06 -8.53 -21.50
N TYR A 22 0.17 -7.40 -22.15
CA TYR A 22 -0.28 -6.10 -21.70
C TYR A 22 -1.09 -5.40 -22.78
N GLU A 23 -2.21 -4.81 -22.37
CA GLU A 23 -3.01 -3.93 -23.22
C GLU A 23 -3.08 -2.55 -22.56
N TYR A 24 -2.84 -1.52 -23.36
CA TYR A 24 -2.92 -0.12 -22.93
C TYR A 24 -4.01 0.58 -23.72
N LYS A 25 -4.96 1.16 -23.01
CA LYS A 25 -6.09 1.84 -23.62
C LYS A 25 -6.13 3.31 -23.18
N THR A 26 -6.36 4.16 -24.16
CA THR A 26 -6.68 5.56 -23.92
C THR A 26 -8.15 5.69 -23.58
N PRO A 27 -8.55 6.66 -22.74
CA PRO A 27 -9.94 6.86 -22.44
C PRO A 27 -10.70 7.29 -23.68
N ASN A 28 -11.83 6.64 -23.94
CA ASN A 28 -12.84 7.20 -24.82
C ASN A 28 -13.61 8.28 -24.05
N LYS A 29 -14.18 9.24 -24.76
CA LYS A 29 -15.18 10.12 -24.15
C LYS A 29 -16.46 9.31 -24.00
N ASP A 30 -17.08 9.38 -22.82
CA ASP A 30 -18.44 8.87 -22.64
C ASP A 30 -19.46 9.71 -23.44
N SER A 31 -20.74 9.31 -23.41
CA SER A 31 -21.84 10.00 -24.07
C SER A 31 -21.97 11.48 -23.64
N ASP A 32 -21.47 11.80 -22.44
CA ASP A 32 -21.54 13.15 -21.86
C ASP A 32 -20.26 13.97 -22.12
N GLY A 33 -19.33 13.42 -22.91
CA GLY A 33 -18.06 14.05 -23.25
C GLY A 33 -17.03 14.05 -22.13
N LYS A 34 -17.29 13.32 -21.04
CA LYS A 34 -16.40 13.15 -19.90
C LYS A 34 -15.32 12.12 -20.24
N HIS A 35 -14.09 12.41 -19.91
CA HIS A 35 -13.01 11.45 -20.14
C HIS A 35 -13.14 10.26 -19.17
N GLN A 36 -13.19 9.05 -19.73
CA GLN A 36 -13.00 7.84 -18.95
C GLN A 36 -11.55 7.78 -18.42
N LEU A 37 -11.34 6.97 -17.40
CA LEU A 37 -10.00 6.74 -16.87
C LEU A 37 -9.12 6.02 -17.90
N TRP A 38 -7.83 6.30 -17.89
CA TRP A 38 -6.85 5.51 -18.62
C TRP A 38 -6.73 4.16 -17.93
N TYR A 39 -6.47 3.10 -18.69
CA TYR A 39 -6.26 1.80 -18.08
C TYR A 39 -5.23 0.95 -18.81
N ALA A 40 -4.60 0.08 -18.03
CA ALA A 40 -3.75 -1.00 -18.50
C ALA A 40 -4.31 -2.33 -18.01
N ILE A 41 -4.36 -3.32 -18.92
CA ILE A 41 -4.75 -4.67 -18.60
C ILE A 41 -3.49 -5.53 -18.67
N THR A 42 -3.25 -6.32 -17.63
CA THR A 42 -2.22 -7.35 -17.61
C THR A 42 -2.91 -8.71 -17.61
N ASN A 43 -2.60 -9.54 -18.59
CA ASN A 43 -3.07 -10.90 -18.69
C ASN A 43 -1.93 -11.83 -18.30
N ASN A 44 -2.10 -12.61 -17.22
CA ASN A 44 -1.14 -13.61 -16.77
C ASN A 44 -1.69 -15.00 -17.02
N LYS A 45 -0.96 -15.87 -17.73
CA LYS A 45 -1.29 -17.28 -17.85
C LYS A 45 -1.27 -17.95 -16.47
N VAL A 46 -2.25 -18.79 -16.19
CA VAL A 46 -2.32 -19.55 -14.93
C VAL A 46 -1.36 -20.73 -14.95
N THR A 47 -1.25 -21.40 -16.09
CA THR A 47 -0.38 -22.55 -16.29
C THR A 47 0.45 -22.42 -17.55
N PHE A 48 1.52 -23.20 -17.68
CA PHE A 48 2.31 -23.32 -18.93
C PHE A 48 1.81 -24.44 -19.84
N ASP A 49 0.69 -25.09 -19.47
CA ASP A 49 0.07 -26.10 -20.33
C ASP A 49 -0.44 -25.45 -21.62
N ALA A 50 -0.09 -26.07 -22.78
CA ALA A 50 -0.48 -25.55 -24.07
C ALA A 50 -1.99 -25.68 -24.35
N GLU A 51 -2.68 -26.58 -23.64
CA GLU A 51 -4.13 -26.82 -23.77
C GLU A 51 -4.95 -25.94 -22.79
N ASP A 52 -4.33 -25.30 -21.80
CA ASP A 52 -4.98 -24.42 -20.82
C ASP A 52 -4.67 -22.94 -21.13
N ASP A 53 -5.64 -22.24 -21.71
CA ASP A 53 -5.59 -20.81 -21.97
C ASP A 53 -6.14 -19.96 -20.82
N SER A 54 -6.28 -20.54 -19.63
CA SER A 54 -6.75 -19.81 -18.44
C SER A 54 -5.82 -18.63 -18.11
N ILE A 55 -6.41 -17.46 -17.99
CA ILE A 55 -5.68 -16.22 -17.66
C ILE A 55 -6.26 -15.57 -16.41
N ILE A 56 -5.39 -14.95 -15.63
CA ILE A 56 -5.77 -14.00 -14.58
C ILE A 56 -5.53 -12.62 -15.14
N GLN A 57 -6.58 -11.81 -15.18
CA GLN A 57 -6.50 -10.42 -15.62
C GLN A 57 -6.36 -9.48 -14.45
N THR A 58 -5.50 -8.48 -14.58
CA THR A 58 -5.40 -7.36 -13.65
C THR A 58 -5.58 -6.06 -14.44
N VAL A 59 -6.49 -5.22 -14.01
CA VAL A 59 -6.78 -3.92 -14.60
C VAL A 59 -6.32 -2.83 -13.66
N LEU A 60 -5.45 -1.94 -14.13
CA LEU A 60 -5.06 -0.72 -13.44
C LEU A 60 -5.76 0.47 -14.12
N GLN A 61 -6.57 1.21 -13.38
CA GLN A 61 -7.15 2.48 -13.82
C GLN A 61 -6.40 3.64 -13.20
N ILE A 62 -6.06 4.63 -14.02
CA ILE A 62 -5.29 5.81 -13.62
C ILE A 62 -6.01 7.09 -14.01
N ASP A 63 -5.75 8.16 -13.27
CA ASP A 63 -6.22 9.50 -13.60
C ASP A 63 -5.36 10.19 -14.66
N GLY A 64 -5.72 11.42 -15.01
CA GLY A 64 -5.00 12.23 -16.00
C GLY A 64 -3.57 12.63 -15.59
N LEU A 65 -3.19 12.41 -14.34
CA LEU A 65 -1.83 12.62 -13.81
C LEU A 65 -1.03 11.31 -13.70
N GLY A 66 -1.62 10.18 -14.11
CA GLY A 66 -0.98 8.88 -14.05
C GLY A 66 -1.02 8.21 -12.67
N ARG A 67 -1.85 8.71 -11.72
CA ARG A 67 -1.98 8.12 -10.40
C ARG A 67 -3.04 7.01 -10.43
N ALA A 68 -2.79 5.92 -9.69
CA ALA A 68 -3.74 4.81 -9.59
C ALA A 68 -5.04 5.28 -8.93
N VAL A 69 -6.17 5.08 -9.59
CA VAL A 69 -7.50 5.37 -9.02
C VAL A 69 -8.13 4.09 -8.49
N ARG A 70 -7.93 2.98 -9.19
CA ARG A 70 -8.40 1.66 -8.81
C ARG A 70 -7.57 0.57 -9.49
N THR A 71 -7.39 -0.54 -8.78
CA THR A 71 -6.85 -1.78 -9.36
C THR A 71 -7.89 -2.88 -9.18
N ALA A 72 -8.13 -3.68 -10.21
CA ALA A 72 -9.06 -4.80 -10.15
C ALA A 72 -8.41 -6.06 -10.70
N LYS A 73 -8.67 -7.19 -10.06
CA LYS A 73 -8.19 -8.52 -10.47
C LYS A 73 -9.38 -9.43 -10.73
N SER A 74 -9.36 -10.13 -11.86
CA SER A 74 -10.39 -11.12 -12.17
C SER A 74 -10.48 -12.17 -11.07
N GLY A 75 -11.68 -12.59 -10.74
CA GLY A 75 -11.93 -13.53 -9.68
C GLY A 75 -13.31 -14.16 -9.76
N PHE A 76 -13.52 -15.16 -8.90
CA PHE A 76 -14.73 -15.94 -8.85
C PHE A 76 -15.22 -15.98 -7.40
N VAL A 77 -16.43 -15.50 -7.15
CA VAL A 77 -17.02 -15.43 -5.81
C VAL A 77 -18.43 -16.03 -5.82
N ASN A 78 -18.69 -16.99 -4.97
CA ASN A 78 -19.99 -17.66 -4.85
C ASN A 78 -20.57 -18.20 -6.17
N GLY A 79 -19.73 -18.72 -7.05
CA GLY A 79 -20.17 -19.25 -8.32
C GLY A 79 -20.34 -18.21 -9.43
N VAL A 80 -19.86 -17.00 -9.23
CA VAL A 80 -20.05 -15.90 -10.18
C VAL A 80 -18.69 -15.29 -10.53
N ASP A 81 -18.47 -15.10 -11.85
CA ASP A 81 -17.31 -14.38 -12.36
C ASP A 81 -17.43 -12.88 -12.16
N GLY A 82 -16.29 -12.24 -11.90
CA GLY A 82 -16.23 -10.81 -11.71
C GLY A 82 -14.83 -10.34 -11.34
N TRP A 83 -14.77 -9.22 -10.60
CA TRP A 83 -13.55 -8.49 -10.32
C TRP A 83 -13.45 -8.15 -8.83
N ASN A 84 -12.36 -8.54 -8.21
CA ASN A 84 -11.98 -8.01 -6.90
C ASN A 84 -11.29 -6.67 -7.12
N ALA A 85 -12.02 -5.60 -6.92
CA ALA A 85 -11.56 -4.24 -7.13
C ALA A 85 -11.06 -3.62 -5.81
N SER A 86 -9.94 -2.91 -5.83
CA SER A 86 -9.56 -2.02 -4.73
C SER A 86 -10.59 -0.90 -4.63
N GLY A 87 -10.72 -0.29 -3.44
CA GLY A 87 -11.52 0.91 -3.29
C GLY A 87 -10.99 2.08 -4.12
N ALA A 88 -11.83 3.08 -4.30
CA ALA A 88 -11.45 4.34 -4.94
C ALA A 88 -10.35 5.04 -4.11
N MET A 89 -9.43 5.73 -4.79
CA MET A 89 -8.38 6.52 -4.13
C MET A 89 -8.60 8.02 -4.37
N GLU A 90 -8.50 8.81 -3.31
CA GLU A 90 -8.46 10.28 -3.39
C GLU A 90 -7.07 10.78 -3.02
N TYR A 91 -6.67 11.85 -3.72
CA TYR A 91 -5.35 12.45 -3.57
C TYR A 91 -5.45 13.93 -3.23
N ASP A 92 -4.49 14.42 -2.45
CA ASP A 92 -4.32 15.86 -2.24
C ASP A 92 -3.62 16.54 -3.43
N SER A 93 -3.45 17.86 -3.32
CA SER A 93 -2.78 18.67 -4.36
C SER A 93 -1.30 18.32 -4.56
N LYS A 94 -0.66 17.65 -3.59
CA LYS A 94 0.72 17.15 -3.70
C LYS A 94 0.80 15.75 -4.29
N GLY A 95 -0.34 15.09 -4.54
CA GLY A 95 -0.41 13.72 -5.06
C GLY A 95 -0.29 12.63 -3.98
N ARG A 96 -0.42 12.96 -2.70
CA ARG A 96 -0.43 11.98 -1.61
C ARG A 96 -1.85 11.43 -1.44
N THR A 97 -1.98 10.13 -1.21
CA THR A 97 -3.29 9.50 -0.94
C THR A 97 -3.85 10.02 0.37
N ILE A 98 -5.04 10.61 0.35
CA ILE A 98 -5.75 11.10 1.54
C ILE A 98 -6.91 10.21 1.94
N LYS A 99 -7.46 9.42 0.99
CA LYS A 99 -8.47 8.42 1.28
C LYS A 99 -8.30 7.20 0.37
N GLU A 100 -8.60 6.04 0.92
CA GLU A 100 -8.64 4.76 0.23
C GLU A 100 -9.91 4.01 0.65
N GLY A 101 -10.81 3.76 -0.32
CA GLY A 101 -12.04 3.02 -0.10
C GLY A 101 -11.79 1.53 0.16
N MET A 102 -12.80 0.85 0.67
CA MET A 102 -12.75 -0.60 0.87
C MET A 102 -12.79 -1.34 -0.46
N THR A 103 -12.21 -2.55 -0.47
CA THR A 103 -12.32 -3.45 -1.62
C THR A 103 -13.75 -3.90 -1.83
N GLU A 104 -14.15 -4.06 -3.10
CA GLU A 104 -15.47 -4.52 -3.50
C GLU A 104 -15.39 -5.62 -4.57
N PHE A 105 -16.42 -6.45 -4.66
CA PHE A 105 -16.57 -7.38 -5.78
C PHE A 105 -17.56 -6.83 -6.79
N ILE A 106 -17.08 -6.65 -8.04
CA ILE A 106 -17.88 -6.18 -9.18
C ILE A 106 -18.19 -7.39 -10.05
N GLN A 107 -19.46 -7.81 -10.06
CA GLN A 107 -19.90 -8.91 -10.91
C GLN A 107 -19.95 -8.46 -12.38
N GLY A 108 -19.50 -9.32 -13.29
CA GLY A 108 -19.58 -9.12 -14.73
C GLY A 108 -18.25 -9.22 -15.44
N ASP A 109 -18.27 -8.87 -16.71
CA ASP A 109 -17.10 -8.89 -17.57
C ASP A 109 -16.22 -7.63 -17.43
N ILE A 110 -15.14 -7.56 -18.21
CA ILE A 110 -14.23 -6.43 -18.21
C ILE A 110 -14.91 -5.13 -18.62
N GLN A 111 -15.89 -5.18 -19.52
CA GLN A 111 -16.61 -3.99 -19.97
C GLN A 111 -17.41 -3.40 -18.80
N THR A 112 -18.09 -4.24 -18.03
CA THR A 112 -18.80 -3.86 -16.81
C THR A 112 -17.87 -3.17 -15.80
N LEU A 113 -16.66 -3.72 -15.59
CA LEU A 113 -15.65 -3.10 -14.72
C LEU A 113 -15.24 -1.72 -15.24
N LEU A 114 -14.95 -1.59 -16.54
CA LEU A 114 -14.45 -0.35 -17.14
C LEU A 114 -15.49 0.75 -17.18
N GLU A 115 -16.76 0.40 -17.30
CA GLU A 115 -17.90 1.34 -17.24
C GLU A 115 -18.25 1.75 -15.81
N SER A 116 -17.91 0.91 -14.81
CA SER A 116 -18.11 1.26 -13.41
C SER A 116 -17.14 2.35 -12.99
N VAL A 117 -17.66 3.44 -12.44
CA VAL A 117 -16.84 4.54 -11.91
C VAL A 117 -16.42 4.19 -10.49
N PRO A 118 -15.11 4.27 -10.14
CA PRO A 118 -14.68 4.12 -8.74
C PRO A 118 -15.32 5.21 -7.89
N ILE A 119 -16.15 4.82 -6.94
CA ILE A 119 -16.85 5.76 -6.04
C ILE A 119 -16.30 5.55 -4.64
N MET A 120 -15.93 6.65 -3.97
CA MET A 120 -15.59 6.60 -2.55
C MET A 120 -16.86 6.29 -1.74
N THR A 121 -16.87 5.14 -1.10
CA THR A 121 -17.97 4.72 -0.21
C THR A 121 -17.83 5.40 1.16
N GLU A 122 -18.82 5.22 2.05
CA GLU A 122 -18.72 5.71 3.43
C GLU A 122 -17.63 4.97 4.23
N LEU A 123 -17.26 3.77 3.81
CA LEU A 123 -16.22 2.97 4.43
C LEU A 123 -14.90 3.18 3.72
N PHE A 124 -14.03 4.00 4.29
CA PHE A 124 -12.70 4.28 3.76
C PHE A 124 -11.68 4.46 4.89
N THR A 125 -10.42 4.24 4.55
CA THR A 125 -9.29 4.65 5.39
C THR A 125 -8.86 6.05 4.96
N SER A 126 -8.64 6.96 5.91
CA SER A 126 -8.12 8.29 5.62
C SER A 126 -6.74 8.51 6.23
N TYR A 127 -5.97 9.38 5.57
CA TYR A 127 -4.60 9.69 5.91
C TYR A 127 -4.39 11.19 6.04
N GLU A 128 -3.67 11.61 7.09
CA GLU A 128 -3.23 13.00 7.28
C GLU A 128 -1.69 13.05 7.27
N TYR A 129 -1.14 14.14 6.74
CA TYR A 129 0.29 14.33 6.59
C TYR A 129 0.74 15.65 7.18
N ASP A 130 1.97 15.68 7.67
CA ASP A 130 2.61 16.92 8.09
C ASP A 130 3.22 17.70 6.91
N GLU A 131 3.84 18.85 7.21
CA GLU A 131 4.49 19.71 6.21
C GLU A 131 5.71 19.06 5.55
N LYS A 132 6.28 18.01 6.16
CA LYS A 132 7.41 17.23 5.64
C LYS A 132 6.98 15.95 4.92
N ASP A 133 5.68 15.86 4.56
CA ASP A 133 5.06 14.74 3.86
C ASP A 133 5.09 13.40 4.64
N ARG A 134 5.29 13.45 5.98
CA ARG A 134 5.21 12.27 6.84
C ARG A 134 3.76 12.03 7.25
N GLN A 135 3.31 10.78 7.19
CA GLN A 135 1.96 10.41 7.63
C GLN A 135 1.85 10.52 9.16
N VAL A 136 0.98 11.41 9.61
CA VAL A 136 0.77 11.71 11.05
C VAL A 136 -0.50 11.09 11.60
N LYS A 137 -1.45 10.70 10.73
CA LYS A 137 -2.66 10.03 11.20
C LYS A 137 -3.23 9.10 10.13
N THR A 138 -3.74 7.96 10.58
CA THR A 138 -4.56 7.03 9.80
C THR A 138 -5.85 6.79 10.56
N VAL A 139 -6.99 6.98 9.90
CA VAL A 139 -8.30 6.63 10.45
C VAL A 139 -8.87 5.48 9.64
N LEU A 140 -9.19 4.38 10.32
CA LEU A 140 -9.78 3.19 9.72
C LEU A 140 -11.29 3.36 9.50
N PRO A 141 -11.92 2.51 8.65
CA PRO A 141 -13.36 2.61 8.36
C PRO A 141 -14.27 2.49 9.59
N ASP A 142 -13.81 1.86 10.67
CA ASP A 142 -14.52 1.76 11.95
C ASP A 142 -14.38 3.00 12.84
N GLY A 143 -13.67 4.04 12.36
CA GLY A 143 -13.39 5.26 13.10
C GLY A 143 -12.20 5.17 14.06
N SER A 144 -11.59 3.99 14.22
CA SER A 144 -10.38 3.86 15.03
C SER A 144 -9.19 4.55 14.36
N ALA A 145 -8.28 5.12 15.16
CA ALA A 145 -7.20 5.92 14.61
C ALA A 145 -5.84 5.54 15.19
N GLN A 146 -4.84 5.53 14.31
CA GLN A 146 -3.42 5.53 14.67
C GLN A 146 -2.85 6.93 14.41
N THR A 147 -2.03 7.42 15.34
CA THR A 147 -1.35 8.73 15.17
C THR A 147 0.16 8.57 15.30
N ASN A 148 0.89 9.38 14.54
CA ASN A 148 2.34 9.48 14.61
C ASN A 148 2.75 10.93 14.92
N ALA A 149 3.67 11.10 15.87
CA ALA A 149 4.27 12.38 16.18
C ALA A 149 5.80 12.28 16.03
N PHE A 150 6.40 13.33 15.49
CA PHE A 150 7.82 13.41 15.24
C PHE A 150 8.37 14.73 15.78
N TYR A 151 9.35 14.65 16.64
CA TYR A 151 10.01 15.84 17.20
C TYR A 151 11.47 15.55 17.52
N ILE A 152 12.25 16.60 17.78
CA ILE A 152 13.66 16.49 18.11
C ILE A 152 13.85 17.02 19.53
N GLU A 153 14.46 16.20 20.38
CA GLU A 153 14.91 16.58 21.71
C GLU A 153 16.39 16.22 21.85
N GLU A 154 17.19 17.12 22.38
CA GLU A 154 18.62 16.90 22.66
C GLU A 154 19.40 16.21 21.52
N ASN A 155 19.17 16.63 20.26
CA ASN A 155 19.78 16.03 19.06
C ASN A 155 19.30 14.60 18.69
N THR A 156 18.24 14.14 19.32
CA THR A 156 17.63 12.83 19.06
C THR A 156 16.29 13.03 18.38
N LEU A 157 16.07 12.36 17.25
CA LEU A 157 14.78 12.29 16.58
C LEU A 157 13.89 11.29 17.33
N ILE A 158 12.76 11.75 17.82
CA ILE A 158 11.77 10.92 18.49
C ILE A 158 10.58 10.70 17.55
N SER A 159 10.28 9.44 17.29
CA SER A 159 9.08 8.99 16.61
C SER A 159 8.16 8.32 17.62
N LYS A 160 6.97 8.87 17.80
CA LYS A 160 5.95 8.34 18.71
C LYS A 160 4.73 7.90 17.91
N THR A 161 4.36 6.62 18.01
CA THR A 161 3.16 6.06 17.40
C THR A 161 2.17 5.70 18.51
N THR A 162 0.94 6.17 18.39
CA THR A 162 -0.18 5.75 19.27
C THR A 162 -1.12 4.89 18.45
N ASP A 163 -1.34 3.64 18.89
CA ASP A 163 -2.24 2.71 18.22
C ASP A 163 -3.72 3.02 18.54
N PRO A 164 -4.70 2.39 17.84
CA PRO A 164 -6.12 2.61 18.08
C PRO A 164 -6.58 2.26 19.51
N LEU A 165 -5.85 1.43 20.23
CA LEU A 165 -6.14 1.07 21.61
C LEU A 165 -5.55 2.04 22.63
N GLY A 166 -4.78 3.04 22.16
CA GLY A 166 -4.11 4.04 22.98
C GLY A 166 -2.73 3.60 23.50
N ASN A 167 -2.20 2.45 23.07
CA ASN A 167 -0.83 2.09 23.43
C ASN A 167 0.15 2.94 22.64
N VAL A 168 1.29 3.23 23.26
CA VAL A 168 2.29 4.15 22.71
C VAL A 168 3.58 3.41 22.46
N SER A 169 4.07 3.46 21.21
CA SER A 169 5.42 3.03 20.84
C SER A 169 6.28 4.26 20.60
N VAL A 170 7.49 4.26 21.14
CA VAL A 170 8.46 5.36 21.00
C VAL A 170 9.74 4.78 20.43
N GLN A 171 10.27 5.42 19.40
CA GLN A 171 11.59 5.14 18.85
C GLN A 171 12.42 6.42 18.88
N GLU A 172 13.63 6.32 19.42
CA GLU A 172 14.61 7.40 19.45
C GLU A 172 15.78 7.07 18.53
N THR A 173 16.13 8.02 17.69
CA THR A 173 17.19 7.88 16.69
C THR A 173 18.19 9.03 16.86
N ASP A 174 19.48 8.69 16.96
CA ASP A 174 20.55 9.67 17.10
C ASP A 174 20.78 10.48 15.82
N SER A 175 21.65 11.48 15.88
CA SER A 175 21.97 12.34 14.72
C SER A 175 22.67 11.62 13.57
N ARG A 176 23.12 10.39 13.78
CA ARG A 176 23.74 9.53 12.75
C ARG A 176 22.73 8.57 12.09
N GLY A 177 21.48 8.54 12.58
CA GLY A 177 20.44 7.63 12.10
C GLY A 177 20.39 6.28 12.83
N ASN A 178 21.16 6.10 13.93
CA ASN A 178 21.09 4.85 14.70
C ASN A 178 19.92 4.89 15.67
N ILE A 179 19.16 3.80 15.77
CA ILE A 179 18.11 3.64 16.78
C ILE A 179 18.78 3.41 18.15
N VAL A 180 18.63 4.36 19.07
CA VAL A 180 19.26 4.29 20.40
C VAL A 180 18.30 3.78 21.47
N ARG A 181 16.98 3.91 21.26
CA ARG A 181 15.96 3.41 22.17
C ARG A 181 14.67 3.04 21.43
N VAL A 182 14.05 1.93 21.85
CA VAL A 182 12.68 1.56 21.49
C VAL A 182 11.94 1.21 22.76
N ALA A 183 10.77 1.82 22.98
CA ALA A 183 9.93 1.57 24.15
C ALA A 183 8.47 1.40 23.73
N ARG A 184 7.72 0.64 24.51
CA ARG A 184 6.27 0.49 24.37
C ARG A 184 5.59 0.62 25.72
N ASN A 185 4.57 1.46 25.77
CA ASN A 185 3.73 1.70 26.93
C ASN A 185 2.30 1.32 26.62
N ASP A 186 1.53 0.90 27.63
CA ASP A 186 0.09 0.76 27.51
C ASP A 186 -0.60 2.14 27.52
N LYS A 187 -1.90 2.14 27.30
CA LYS A 187 -2.72 3.36 27.29
C LYS A 187 -2.73 4.12 28.63
N ALA A 188 -2.37 3.46 29.74
CA ALA A 188 -2.25 4.07 31.06
C ALA A 188 -0.85 4.67 31.30
N GLY A 189 0.05 4.55 30.31
CA GLY A 189 1.44 5.03 30.41
C GLY A 189 2.39 4.05 31.11
N LYS A 190 1.90 2.84 31.49
CA LYS A 190 2.77 1.82 32.09
C LYS A 190 3.68 1.25 31.01
N GLN A 191 4.97 1.25 31.27
CA GLN A 191 5.97 0.67 30.40
C GLN A 191 5.82 -0.85 30.31
N LEU A 192 5.67 -1.34 29.09
CA LEU A 192 5.58 -2.78 28.79
C LEU A 192 6.93 -3.35 28.37
N THR A 193 7.62 -2.66 27.49
CA THR A 193 8.93 -3.06 27.00
C THR A 193 9.82 -1.86 26.78
N GLU A 194 11.13 -2.06 26.91
CA GLU A 194 12.14 -1.09 26.50
C GLU A 194 13.43 -1.80 26.12
N VAL A 195 14.03 -1.35 25.03
CA VAL A 195 15.38 -1.76 24.64
C VAL A 195 16.18 -0.52 24.30
N THR A 196 17.39 -0.43 24.83
CA THR A 196 18.35 0.62 24.48
C THR A 196 19.54 -0.01 23.77
N TYR A 197 20.10 0.74 22.81
CA TYR A 197 21.19 0.27 21.97
C TYR A 197 22.41 1.16 22.13
N ARG A 198 23.61 0.59 22.03
CA ARG A 198 24.88 1.31 22.01
C ARG A 198 25.65 0.95 20.74
N TYR A 199 26.26 1.94 20.15
CA TYR A 199 27.02 1.83 18.91
C TYR A 199 28.44 2.34 19.08
N ASN A 200 29.35 1.83 18.24
CA ASN A 200 30.70 2.38 18.12
C ASN A 200 30.71 3.62 17.20
N ALA A 201 31.90 4.17 17.00
CA ALA A 201 32.07 5.34 16.14
C ALA A 201 31.75 5.09 14.65
N MET A 202 31.77 3.82 14.21
CA MET A 202 31.45 3.41 12.84
C MET A 202 29.95 3.11 12.65
N GLY A 203 29.12 3.19 13.71
CA GLY A 203 27.69 2.89 13.64
C GLY A 203 27.37 1.39 13.79
N GLU A 204 28.33 0.56 14.20
CA GLU A 204 28.10 -0.85 14.48
C GLU A 204 27.52 -1.00 15.88
N MET A 205 26.45 -1.81 16.01
CA MET A 205 25.80 -2.07 17.28
C MET A 205 26.71 -2.90 18.18
N LEU A 206 27.07 -2.35 19.33
CA LEU A 206 27.92 -3.02 20.32
C LEU A 206 27.11 -3.86 21.31
N LYS A 207 25.99 -3.30 21.79
CA LYS A 207 25.18 -3.91 22.86
C LYS A 207 23.73 -3.44 22.78
N ALA A 208 22.83 -4.30 23.22
CA ALA A 208 21.44 -3.98 23.51
C ALA A 208 21.16 -4.30 24.99
N PHE A 209 20.31 -3.51 25.64
CA PHE A 209 19.94 -3.64 27.04
C PHE A 209 18.42 -3.63 27.18
N ASN A 210 17.87 -4.46 28.06
CA ASN A 210 16.46 -4.43 28.40
C ASN A 210 16.13 -3.31 29.41
N VAL A 211 14.86 -3.17 29.76
CA VAL A 211 14.35 -2.17 30.71
C VAL A 211 15.04 -2.18 32.08
N LYS A 212 15.62 -3.31 32.51
CA LYS A 212 16.38 -3.46 33.75
C LYS A 212 17.87 -3.14 33.59
N GLY A 213 18.29 -2.73 32.37
CA GLY A 213 19.70 -2.48 32.08
C GLY A 213 20.54 -3.74 31.89
N HIS A 214 19.93 -4.93 31.81
CA HIS A 214 20.65 -6.16 31.55
C HIS A 214 20.93 -6.29 30.06
N PRO A 215 22.15 -6.73 29.65
CA PRO A 215 22.47 -7.01 28.26
C PRO A 215 21.54 -8.07 27.70
N ILE A 216 21.07 -7.85 26.47
CA ILE A 216 20.38 -8.86 25.68
C ILE A 216 21.46 -9.61 24.92
N THR A 217 21.68 -10.89 25.23
CA THR A 217 22.58 -11.78 24.48
C THR A 217 21.72 -12.60 23.51
N ALA A 218 22.15 -12.71 22.24
CA ALA A 218 21.64 -13.76 21.36
C ALA A 218 22.25 -15.10 21.83
N GLU A 219 21.41 -16.08 22.12
CA GLU A 219 21.85 -17.50 22.29
C GLU A 219 22.06 -18.13 20.91
#